data_253c4493a6f4bafc3d55d807ecacda57
#
_entry.id   253c4493a6f4bafc3d55d807ecacda57
#
_cell.length_a   1.000
_cell.length_b   1.000
_cell.length_c   1.000
_cell.angle_alpha   90.00
_cell.angle_beta   90.00
_cell.angle_gamma   90.00
#
_symmetry.space_group_name_H-M   'P 1'
#
loop_
_entity.id
_entity.type
_entity.pdbx_description
1 polymer ?
#
loop_
_entity_poly.entity_id
_entity_poly.type
_entity_poly.pdbx_seq_one_letter_code
_entity_poly.pdbx_strand_id
1 'polypeptide(L)'
;MMNVRRYGISVVVAVLAPCALTFGSEYQELEDIAPESAEELAVGLEAVDQPPKERPRLLLLRDVLDKASPFWRDSSLEGSVRVYDFQRESGVQPLAEAIATGTELTFQSGKWRDRISTTVSWHTSFGIDSPSDRGGTGLLAPNQSDLSVISRAYLQYDFTESTVTRLYRHDFNMPYINRQDSRMIPNTFEAYEVQHLGQQFRWIFGHITKMKERDSEEFVPMGEIAGAPGDNSGTTIAGARYIFGNESSLGAIVQHTSDLFTTAYSELIYKRTISEDWGLQGAAQITNQWSNGREKIGDFDTYSWGLRGALSFRGAVLTAAYTNTGDFEIQKPFGGTPGFTSSMIFDFDRANEDAYRIGLSQNFAKYGLPGTSLIVRYTKGRNAVSNDGAPLADSDEIAITADFRPQEGIFKGIWLRVRYAEADRGSPEADRRDLRFILNYSVAAFQRR
;
A
#
# COMPACT_ATOMS: atom_id res chain seq x y z
N MET A 1 -40.80 16.23 -1.04
CA MET A 1 -40.15 17.48 -1.46
C MET A 1 -38.69 17.32 -1.07
N MET A 2 -37.87 16.93 -2.04
CA MET A 2 -36.44 16.68 -1.85
C MET A 2 -35.70 18.02 -1.75
N ASN A 3 -35.08 18.26 -0.59
CA ASN A 3 -34.19 19.40 -0.41
C ASN A 3 -32.82 19.05 -1.01
N VAL A 4 -32.54 19.54 -2.21
CA VAL A 4 -31.22 19.50 -2.81
C VAL A 4 -30.39 20.60 -2.15
N ARG A 5 -29.57 20.24 -1.15
CA ARG A 5 -28.51 21.13 -0.68
C ARG A 5 -27.42 21.21 -1.76
N ARG A 6 -27.22 22.40 -2.29
CA ARG A 6 -26.11 22.75 -3.18
C ARG A 6 -24.81 22.65 -2.37
N TYR A 7 -24.00 21.65 -2.63
CA TYR A 7 -22.63 21.62 -2.17
C TYR A 7 -21.82 22.59 -3.04
N GLY A 8 -21.42 23.71 -2.45
CA GLY A 8 -20.42 24.60 -3.05
C GLY A 8 -19.05 23.91 -2.92
N ILE A 9 -18.53 23.38 -4.01
CA ILE A 9 -17.15 22.93 -4.11
C ILE A 9 -16.28 24.18 -4.10
N SER A 10 -15.80 24.59 -2.94
CA SER A 10 -14.73 25.58 -2.84
C SER A 10 -13.41 24.85 -3.08
N VAL A 11 -13.04 24.75 -4.36
CA VAL A 11 -11.68 24.35 -4.74
C VAL A 11 -10.78 25.50 -4.33
N VAL A 12 -10.13 25.42 -3.18
CA VAL A 12 -9.01 26.29 -2.84
C VAL A 12 -7.82 25.84 -3.68
N VAL A 13 -7.73 26.38 -4.90
CA VAL A 13 -6.50 26.34 -5.68
C VAL A 13 -5.54 27.32 -5.02
N ALA A 14 -4.73 26.83 -4.10
CA ALA A 14 -3.52 27.54 -3.70
C ALA A 14 -2.61 27.58 -4.92
N VAL A 15 -2.54 28.72 -5.59
CA VAL A 15 -1.60 28.99 -6.67
C VAL A 15 -0.21 29.05 -6.04
N LEU A 16 0.47 27.91 -5.98
CA LEU A 16 1.90 27.86 -5.77
C LEU A 16 2.56 28.30 -7.07
N ALA A 17 3.22 29.44 -7.04
CA ALA A 17 4.01 29.95 -8.15
C ALA A 17 5.02 28.90 -8.63
N PRO A 18 5.26 28.77 -9.94
CA PRO A 18 6.08 27.71 -10.48
C PRO A 18 7.56 28.00 -10.24
N CYS A 19 8.15 27.43 -9.21
CA CYS A 19 9.54 27.05 -9.28
C CYS A 19 9.59 25.69 -9.98
N ALA A 20 9.84 25.71 -11.28
CA ALA A 20 9.98 24.53 -12.10
C ALA A 20 11.24 23.75 -11.71
N LEU A 21 11.07 22.78 -10.83
CA LEU A 21 12.07 21.77 -10.51
C LEU A 21 11.48 20.40 -10.85
N THR A 22 12.04 19.73 -11.84
CA THR A 22 11.56 18.44 -12.36
C THR A 22 12.32 17.27 -11.73
N PHE A 23 11.60 16.21 -11.34
CA PHE A 23 12.14 15.10 -10.56
C PHE A 23 11.51 13.73 -10.93
N GLY A 24 12.28 12.67 -10.87
CA GLY A 24 11.86 11.31 -11.12
C GLY A 24 12.34 10.38 -10.01
N SER A 25 11.59 9.37 -9.77
CA SER A 25 11.80 8.42 -8.71
C SER A 25 12.55 7.18 -9.21
N GLU A 26 13.60 6.80 -8.50
CA GLU A 26 14.24 5.48 -8.55
C GLU A 26 13.87 4.72 -7.26
N TYR A 27 12.58 4.45 -7.05
CA TYR A 27 12.11 3.67 -5.90
C TYR A 27 11.32 2.44 -6.34
N GLN A 28 11.71 1.81 -7.44
CA GLN A 28 10.96 0.67 -8.00
C GLN A 28 11.61 -0.70 -7.77
N GLU A 29 12.79 -0.80 -7.14
CA GLU A 29 13.51 -2.08 -7.07
C GLU A 29 13.32 -2.90 -5.79
N LEU A 30 12.54 -2.41 -4.79
CA LEU A 30 12.38 -3.10 -3.50
C LEU A 30 10.96 -3.65 -3.24
N GLU A 31 10.02 -3.48 -4.17
CA GLU A 31 8.59 -3.78 -3.96
C GLU A 31 8.15 -5.21 -4.29
N ASP A 32 9.05 -6.09 -4.69
CA ASP A 32 8.68 -7.34 -5.35
C ASP A 32 8.54 -8.59 -4.46
N ILE A 33 8.47 -8.47 -3.14
CA ILE A 33 8.27 -9.66 -2.27
C ILE A 33 6.78 -9.91 -1.98
N ALA A 34 5.95 -8.87 -2.02
CA ALA A 34 4.50 -9.02 -1.94
C ALA A 34 3.84 -8.43 -3.19
N PRO A 35 2.75 -9.02 -3.68
CA PRO A 35 1.95 -8.34 -4.67
C PRO A 35 1.39 -7.06 -4.02
N GLU A 36 1.66 -5.93 -4.64
CA GLU A 36 0.88 -4.72 -4.42
C GLU A 36 -0.61 -5.07 -4.50
N SER A 37 -1.45 -4.30 -3.81
CA SER A 37 -2.89 -4.46 -3.89
C SER A 37 -3.31 -4.71 -5.34
N ALA A 38 -4.37 -5.47 -5.57
CA ALA A 38 -4.87 -5.77 -6.92
C ALA A 38 -5.04 -4.53 -7.83
N GLU A 39 -4.90 -3.32 -7.28
CA GLU A 39 -4.90 -2.04 -7.98
C GLU A 39 -3.63 -1.79 -8.80
N GLU A 40 -2.46 -2.17 -8.29
CA GLU A 40 -1.18 -1.94 -8.97
C GLU A 40 -0.89 -3.01 -10.03
N LEU A 41 -1.40 -4.23 -9.86
CA LEU A 41 -1.29 -5.28 -10.88
C LEU A 41 -2.01 -4.95 -12.19
N ALA A 42 -3.06 -4.13 -12.15
CA ALA A 42 -3.74 -3.69 -13.37
C ALA A 42 -2.97 -2.62 -14.15
N VAL A 43 -2.10 -1.87 -13.47
CA VAL A 43 -1.26 -0.81 -14.07
C VAL A 43 0.13 -1.33 -14.42
N GLY A 44 0.59 -2.39 -13.75
CA GLY A 44 1.96 -2.93 -13.86
C GLY A 44 2.25 -3.81 -15.09
N LEU A 45 1.36 -3.88 -16.10
CA LEU A 45 1.63 -4.63 -17.33
C LEU A 45 2.45 -3.86 -18.38
N GLU A 46 2.74 -2.59 -18.16
CA GLU A 46 3.77 -1.88 -18.92
C GLU A 46 4.72 -1.19 -17.93
N ALA A 47 5.95 -1.68 -17.89
CA ALA A 47 7.05 -0.98 -17.25
C ALA A 47 7.05 0.48 -17.70
N VAL A 48 6.86 1.40 -16.76
CA VAL A 48 7.07 2.81 -17.05
C VAL A 48 8.55 2.99 -17.28
N ASP A 49 8.88 3.15 -18.53
CA ASP A 49 10.20 3.35 -19.04
C ASP A 49 10.85 4.61 -18.44
N GLN A 50 12.09 4.45 -18.05
CA GLN A 50 13.17 5.38 -17.78
C GLN A 50 12.87 6.80 -17.27
N PRO A 51 13.61 7.26 -16.25
CA PRO A 51 13.50 8.64 -15.77
C PRO A 51 13.95 9.63 -16.84
N PRO A 52 13.30 10.77 -16.97
CA PRO A 52 13.64 11.80 -17.95
C PRO A 52 14.99 12.41 -17.63
N LYS A 53 15.83 12.53 -18.66
CA LYS A 53 17.10 13.24 -18.61
C LYS A 53 16.89 14.72 -18.32
N GLU A 54 17.68 15.23 -17.38
CA GLU A 54 17.91 16.62 -17.00
C GLU A 54 16.84 17.34 -16.16
N ARG A 55 17.22 17.69 -14.96
CA ARG A 55 16.43 18.33 -13.91
C ARG A 55 17.14 19.57 -13.41
N PRO A 56 16.41 20.67 -13.08
CA PRO A 56 17.04 21.84 -12.50
C PRO A 56 17.63 21.46 -11.12
N ARG A 57 18.92 21.75 -10.96
CA ARG A 57 19.72 21.46 -9.78
C ARG A 57 19.64 22.65 -8.81
N LEU A 58 19.59 22.38 -7.52
CA LEU A 58 20.12 23.32 -6.52
C LEU A 58 21.65 23.35 -6.70
N LEU A 59 22.10 24.07 -7.72
CA LEU A 59 23.46 24.03 -8.27
C LEU A 59 24.52 24.21 -7.17
N LEU A 60 24.30 25.15 -6.26
CA LEU A 60 25.27 25.46 -5.19
C LEU A 60 25.46 24.30 -4.20
N LEU A 61 24.39 23.61 -3.82
CA LEU A 61 24.48 22.49 -2.89
C LEU A 61 25.15 21.27 -3.56
N ARG A 62 24.80 21.01 -4.83
CA ARG A 62 25.36 19.89 -5.58
C ARG A 62 26.85 20.04 -5.81
N ASP A 63 27.33 21.25 -6.14
CA ASP A 63 28.78 21.52 -6.33
C ASP A 63 29.60 21.30 -5.05
N VAL A 64 28.99 21.51 -3.87
CA VAL A 64 29.60 21.19 -2.58
C VAL A 64 29.59 19.67 -2.33
N LEU A 65 28.49 19.00 -2.60
CA LEU A 65 28.36 17.56 -2.42
C LEU A 65 29.28 16.76 -3.36
N ASP A 66 29.48 17.21 -4.60
CA ASP A 66 30.36 16.54 -5.57
C ASP A 66 31.83 16.47 -5.13
N LYS A 67 32.23 17.35 -4.22
CA LYS A 67 33.61 17.38 -3.62
C LYS A 67 33.70 16.63 -2.30
N ALA A 68 32.53 16.15 -1.76
CA ALA A 68 32.48 15.48 -0.49
C ALA A 68 32.82 13.98 -0.60
N SER A 69 32.86 13.28 0.54
CA SER A 69 33.04 11.83 0.57
C SER A 69 31.87 11.12 -0.14
N PRO A 70 32.04 9.86 -0.59
CA PRO A 70 30.98 9.10 -1.27
C PRO A 70 29.66 9.07 -0.50
N PHE A 71 29.71 9.04 0.83
CA PHE A 71 28.53 9.11 1.70
C PHE A 71 27.64 10.34 1.42
N TRP A 72 28.24 11.52 1.22
CA TRP A 72 27.52 12.76 0.92
C TRP A 72 27.33 12.99 -0.57
N ARG A 73 28.39 12.70 -1.35
CA ARG A 73 28.38 12.89 -2.80
C ARG A 73 27.24 12.11 -3.48
N ASP A 74 27.06 10.85 -3.08
CA ASP A 74 26.11 9.94 -3.67
C ASP A 74 24.78 9.88 -2.87
N SER A 75 24.50 10.91 -2.07
CA SER A 75 23.25 11.04 -1.33
C SER A 75 22.13 11.62 -2.19
N SER A 76 20.90 11.40 -1.75
CA SER A 76 19.68 12.02 -2.30
C SER A 76 18.83 12.64 -1.20
N LEU A 77 18.09 13.67 -1.55
CA LEU A 77 17.03 14.26 -0.72
C LEU A 77 15.81 14.44 -1.60
N GLU A 78 14.78 13.70 -1.29
CA GLU A 78 13.51 13.69 -2.00
C GLU A 78 12.38 14.11 -1.08
N GLY A 79 11.38 14.77 -1.63
CA GLY A 79 10.19 15.18 -0.92
C GLY A 79 8.95 14.93 -1.75
N SER A 80 7.84 14.76 -1.08
CA SER A 80 6.53 14.77 -1.70
C SER A 80 5.54 15.56 -0.84
N VAL A 81 4.54 16.13 -1.50
CA VAL A 81 3.40 16.77 -0.86
C VAL A 81 2.17 16.00 -1.30
N ARG A 82 1.31 15.66 -0.33
CA ARG A 82 0.01 15.03 -0.56
C ARG A 82 -1.09 15.93 -0.02
N VAL A 83 -2.14 16.12 -0.80
CA VAL A 83 -3.42 16.67 -0.34
C VAL A 83 -4.46 15.58 -0.51
N TYR A 84 -5.22 15.30 0.54
CA TYR A 84 -6.17 14.22 0.55
C TYR A 84 -7.50 14.68 1.15
N ASP A 85 -8.57 14.60 0.38
CA ASP A 85 -9.95 14.73 0.82
C ASP A 85 -10.56 13.33 0.91
N PHE A 86 -11.01 12.95 2.09
CA PHE A 86 -11.65 11.68 2.39
C PHE A 86 -13.02 11.89 3.00
N GLN A 87 -14.03 11.30 2.39
CA GLN A 87 -15.40 11.32 2.86
C GLN A 87 -15.95 9.89 2.89
N ARG A 88 -16.47 9.48 4.05
CA ARG A 88 -17.17 8.20 4.25
C ARG A 88 -18.53 8.43 4.86
N GLU A 89 -19.53 7.82 4.28
CA GLU A 89 -20.91 7.84 4.76
C GLU A 89 -21.40 6.42 5.02
N SER A 90 -22.35 6.25 5.95
CA SER A 90 -23.28 5.12 5.93
C SER A 90 -24.47 5.48 5.07
N GLY A 91 -25.40 4.52 4.86
CA GLY A 91 -26.68 4.82 4.19
C GLY A 91 -27.54 5.87 4.89
N VAL A 92 -27.23 6.23 6.15
CA VAL A 92 -28.06 7.12 7.00
C VAL A 92 -27.35 8.40 7.44
N GLN A 93 -26.00 8.42 7.56
CA GLN A 93 -25.24 9.59 8.07
C GLN A 93 -23.78 9.59 7.65
N PRO A 94 -23.10 10.76 7.64
CA PRO A 94 -21.64 10.84 7.54
C PRO A 94 -20.98 10.09 8.70
N LEU A 95 -19.91 9.33 8.41
CA LEU A 95 -19.18 8.54 9.39
C LEU A 95 -17.79 9.08 9.67
N ALA A 96 -17.04 9.44 8.62
CA ALA A 96 -15.68 9.91 8.74
C ALA A 96 -15.37 10.89 7.62
N GLU A 97 -14.74 12.02 7.97
CA GLU A 97 -14.46 13.09 7.02
C GLU A 97 -13.21 13.84 7.46
N ALA A 98 -12.29 14.07 6.52
CA ALA A 98 -11.19 15.01 6.70
C ALA A 98 -10.60 15.42 5.36
N ILE A 99 -10.15 16.68 5.29
CA ILE A 99 -9.21 17.17 4.29
C ILE A 99 -7.90 17.43 5.01
N ALA A 100 -6.84 16.75 4.55
CA ALA A 100 -5.50 16.88 5.13
C ALA A 100 -4.46 17.20 4.06
N THR A 101 -3.39 17.88 4.46
CA THR A 101 -2.17 18.03 3.67
C THR A 101 -0.98 17.50 4.44
N GLY A 102 -0.01 16.95 3.76
CA GLY A 102 1.19 16.44 4.43
C GLY A 102 2.39 16.40 3.50
N THR A 103 3.53 16.21 4.11
CA THR A 103 4.82 16.18 3.43
C THR A 103 5.57 14.92 3.84
N GLU A 104 6.20 14.27 2.89
CA GLU A 104 7.27 13.31 3.13
C GLU A 104 8.59 13.96 2.71
N LEU A 105 9.61 13.86 3.55
CA LEU A 105 10.98 14.25 3.24
C LEU A 105 11.92 13.10 3.55
N THR A 106 12.57 12.57 2.53
CA THR A 106 13.45 11.40 2.64
C THR A 106 14.86 11.76 2.24
N PHE A 107 15.79 11.58 3.18
CA PHE A 107 17.22 11.60 2.94
C PHE A 107 17.75 10.18 2.85
N GLN A 108 18.52 9.90 1.80
CA GLN A 108 19.27 8.66 1.64
C GLN A 108 20.75 8.99 1.42
N SER A 109 21.64 8.44 2.23
CA SER A 109 23.09 8.63 2.06
C SER A 109 23.62 7.81 0.90
N GLY A 110 24.78 8.20 0.36
CA GLY A 110 25.64 7.30 -0.37
C GLY A 110 26.22 6.22 0.54
N LYS A 111 27.04 5.33 -0.02
CA LYS A 111 27.63 4.21 0.74
C LYS A 111 28.97 4.64 1.38
N TRP A 112 29.06 4.46 2.70
CA TRP A 112 30.32 4.53 3.41
C TRP A 112 31.06 3.20 3.27
N ARG A 113 32.31 3.21 2.87
CA ARG A 113 33.12 2.02 2.58
C ARG A 113 32.42 1.02 1.63
N ASP A 114 31.67 1.55 0.65
CA ASP A 114 30.93 0.82 -0.39
C ASP A 114 29.86 -0.16 0.13
N ARG A 115 29.54 -0.14 1.44
CA ARG A 115 28.64 -1.13 2.06
C ARG A 115 27.59 -0.58 2.99
N ILE A 116 27.83 0.57 3.62
CA ILE A 116 26.96 1.08 4.68
C ILE A 116 26.25 2.34 4.18
N SER A 117 24.95 2.34 4.22
CA SER A 117 24.12 3.52 3.94
C SER A 117 23.05 3.71 5.03
N THR A 118 22.47 4.89 5.08
CA THR A 118 21.36 5.21 5.98
C THR A 118 20.25 5.92 5.23
N THR A 119 19.04 5.67 5.66
CA THR A 119 17.84 6.35 5.18
C THR A 119 17.09 6.94 6.37
N VAL A 120 16.65 8.19 6.23
CA VAL A 120 15.79 8.87 7.22
C VAL A 120 14.64 9.51 6.47
N SER A 121 13.40 9.24 6.90
CA SER A 121 12.20 9.85 6.34
C SER A 121 11.35 10.49 7.44
N TRP A 122 11.00 11.73 7.22
CA TRP A 122 10.09 12.49 8.05
C TRP A 122 8.76 12.67 7.32
N HIS A 123 7.68 12.34 7.98
CA HIS A 123 6.32 12.47 7.46
C HIS A 123 5.51 13.41 8.33
N THR A 124 4.62 14.18 7.70
CA THR A 124 3.64 15.02 8.39
C THR A 124 2.25 14.82 7.81
N SER A 125 1.24 15.10 8.61
CA SER A 125 -0.14 15.27 8.18
C SER A 125 -0.81 16.34 8.99
N PHE A 126 -1.36 17.36 8.33
CA PHE A 126 -2.01 18.53 8.96
C PHE A 126 -3.45 18.60 8.47
N GLY A 127 -4.40 18.76 9.39
CA GLY A 127 -5.81 18.98 9.07
C GLY A 127 -6.03 20.34 8.41
N ILE A 128 -6.69 20.35 7.25
CA ILE A 128 -7.20 21.57 6.61
C ILE A 128 -8.65 21.78 7.04
N ASP A 129 -9.45 20.70 6.99
CA ASP A 129 -10.82 20.62 7.48
C ASP A 129 -11.01 19.21 8.04
N SER A 130 -11.25 19.13 9.36
CA SER A 130 -11.30 17.86 10.08
C SER A 130 -12.24 17.95 11.27
N PRO A 131 -13.56 17.78 11.06
CA PRO A 131 -14.53 17.85 12.13
C PRO A 131 -14.25 16.82 13.24
N SER A 132 -14.17 17.27 14.49
CA SER A 132 -13.75 16.43 15.63
C SER A 132 -14.70 15.27 15.93
N ASP A 133 -15.95 15.34 15.47
CA ASP A 133 -16.99 14.31 15.60
C ASP A 133 -17.00 13.29 14.43
N ARG A 134 -16.10 13.43 13.45
CA ARG A 134 -16.03 12.60 12.25
C ARG A 134 -14.64 11.98 12.03
N GLY A 135 -14.00 11.54 13.09
CA GLY A 135 -12.70 10.86 13.06
C GLY A 135 -12.74 9.51 12.32
N GLY A 136 -11.59 8.83 12.25
CA GLY A 136 -11.50 7.49 11.65
C GLY A 136 -11.20 7.45 10.15
N THR A 137 -10.82 8.61 9.55
CA THR A 137 -10.34 8.65 8.17
C THR A 137 -8.96 7.99 8.02
N GLY A 138 -8.16 7.94 9.10
CA GLY A 138 -6.77 7.53 9.09
C GLY A 138 -5.83 8.53 8.39
N LEU A 139 -6.31 9.75 8.06
CA LEU A 139 -5.48 10.82 7.53
C LEU A 139 -4.74 11.57 8.64
N LEU A 140 -5.38 11.68 9.79
CA LEU A 140 -4.92 12.33 11.02
C LEU A 140 -4.97 11.32 12.17
N ALA A 141 -4.50 11.69 13.35
CA ALA A 141 -4.67 10.87 14.55
C ALA A 141 -6.16 10.60 14.83
N PRO A 142 -6.51 9.56 15.61
CA PRO A 142 -7.91 9.21 15.90
C PRO A 142 -8.75 10.37 16.46
N ASN A 143 -8.12 11.30 17.19
CA ASN A 143 -8.74 12.51 17.72
C ASN A 143 -8.73 13.70 16.74
N GLN A 144 -8.41 13.48 15.46
CA GLN A 144 -8.27 14.49 14.40
C GLN A 144 -7.11 15.49 14.62
N SER A 145 -6.15 15.20 15.49
CA SER A 145 -4.93 16.01 15.62
C SER A 145 -3.92 15.74 14.52
N ASP A 146 -3.09 16.72 14.26
CA ASP A 146 -1.98 16.64 13.31
C ASP A 146 -0.96 15.56 13.71
N LEU A 147 -0.20 15.09 12.72
CA LEU A 147 0.86 14.09 12.89
C LEU A 147 2.19 14.61 12.34
N SER A 148 3.29 14.31 13.06
CA SER A 148 4.66 14.62 12.63
C SER A 148 5.63 13.59 13.18
N VAL A 149 6.20 12.73 12.34
CA VAL A 149 6.98 11.57 12.79
C VAL A 149 8.17 11.27 11.88
N ILE A 150 9.31 10.89 12.49
CA ILE A 150 10.38 10.19 11.76
C ILE A 150 9.95 8.73 11.64
N SER A 151 9.36 8.42 10.50
CA SER A 151 8.77 7.11 10.24
C SER A 151 9.82 6.08 9.82
N ARG A 152 10.78 6.45 8.97
CA ARG A 152 11.91 5.60 8.60
C ARG A 152 13.21 6.19 9.15
N ALA A 153 14.04 5.33 9.74
CA ALA A 153 15.37 5.67 10.22
C ALA A 153 16.16 4.36 10.36
N TYR A 154 16.85 3.93 9.31
CA TYR A 154 17.55 2.65 9.34
C TYR A 154 18.97 2.74 8.80
N LEU A 155 19.79 1.83 9.29
CA LEU A 155 21.10 1.51 8.74
C LEU A 155 20.96 0.31 7.81
N GLN A 156 21.53 0.40 6.60
CA GLN A 156 21.65 -0.73 5.69
C GLN A 156 23.13 -1.13 5.57
N TYR A 157 23.38 -2.43 5.63
CA TYR A 157 24.68 -3.02 5.33
C TYR A 157 24.55 -4.00 4.17
N ASP A 158 25.32 -3.80 3.12
CA ASP A 158 25.35 -4.65 1.93
C ASP A 158 26.41 -5.73 2.08
N PHE A 159 26.01 -6.99 2.27
CA PHE A 159 26.90 -8.13 2.24
C PHE A 159 27.41 -8.41 0.83
N THR A 160 26.49 -8.32 -0.14
CA THR A 160 26.72 -8.42 -1.58
C THR A 160 25.84 -7.38 -2.28
N GLU A 161 25.86 -7.31 -3.62
CA GLU A 161 24.97 -6.45 -4.40
C GLU A 161 23.48 -6.82 -4.24
N SER A 162 23.19 -8.09 -3.92
CA SER A 162 21.83 -8.59 -3.78
C SER A 162 21.45 -9.05 -2.37
N THR A 163 22.39 -9.05 -1.40
CA THR A 163 22.10 -9.46 -0.02
C THR A 163 22.37 -8.32 0.93
N VAL A 164 21.35 -7.84 1.61
CA VAL A 164 21.44 -6.70 2.51
C VAL A 164 20.82 -7.00 3.87
N THR A 165 21.22 -6.27 4.89
CA THR A 165 20.52 -6.22 6.18
C THR A 165 20.07 -4.80 6.44
N ARG A 166 18.89 -4.65 7.04
CA ARG A 166 18.37 -3.37 7.52
C ARG A 166 18.08 -3.46 9.01
N LEU A 167 18.44 -2.42 9.71
CA LEU A 167 18.36 -2.35 11.16
C LEU A 167 17.61 -1.09 11.57
N TYR A 168 16.60 -1.22 12.37
CA TYR A 168 15.75 -0.23 12.99
C TYR A 168 14.53 0.12 12.13
N ARG A 169 14.09 1.39 12.00
CA ARG A 169 12.79 1.80 11.43
C ARG A 169 12.76 1.76 9.93
N HIS A 170 12.03 0.83 9.34
CA HIS A 170 11.78 0.77 7.90
C HIS A 170 10.39 0.21 7.60
N ASP A 171 10.01 0.23 6.34
CA ASP A 171 8.76 -0.31 5.85
C ASP A 171 8.95 -1.72 5.26
N PHE A 172 7.87 -2.49 5.27
CA PHE A 172 7.75 -3.77 4.60
C PHE A 172 6.63 -3.69 3.55
N ASN A 173 6.74 -4.50 2.51
CA ASN A 173 5.66 -4.72 1.56
C ASN A 173 5.46 -6.23 1.33
N MET A 174 5.02 -6.92 2.39
CA MET A 174 4.79 -8.36 2.42
C MET A 174 3.30 -8.65 2.64
N PRO A 175 2.81 -9.83 2.27
CA PRO A 175 1.48 -10.27 2.69
C PRO A 175 1.31 -10.12 4.20
N TYR A 176 0.23 -9.49 4.64
CA TYR A 176 -0.15 -9.25 6.05
C TYR A 176 0.80 -8.39 6.90
N ILE A 177 1.99 -8.03 6.42
CA ILE A 177 2.88 -7.05 7.04
C ILE A 177 3.33 -6.07 5.96
N ASN A 178 2.68 -4.91 5.89
CA ASN A 178 2.99 -3.96 4.83
C ASN A 178 2.75 -2.50 5.24
N ARG A 179 3.36 -1.62 4.44
CA ARG A 179 3.30 -0.17 4.63
C ARG A 179 1.89 0.42 4.51
N GLN A 180 0.98 -0.24 3.82
CA GLN A 180 -0.40 0.19 3.60
C GLN A 180 -0.52 1.69 3.28
N ASP A 181 0.25 2.19 2.31
CA ASP A 181 0.34 3.61 1.93
C ASP A 181 -0.93 4.11 1.23
N SER A 182 -2.05 3.95 1.90
CA SER A 182 -3.37 4.35 1.42
C SER A 182 -3.92 5.61 2.10
N ARG A 183 -3.09 6.29 2.92
CA ARG A 183 -3.42 7.51 3.67
C ARG A 183 -2.29 8.53 3.56
N MET A 184 -2.08 9.37 4.58
CA MET A 184 -1.06 10.41 4.57
C MET A 184 0.33 9.87 4.95
N ILE A 185 0.39 9.01 5.95
CA ILE A 185 1.62 8.43 6.49
C ILE A 185 1.51 6.91 6.39
N PRO A 186 2.51 6.18 5.87
CA PRO A 186 2.48 4.72 5.82
C PRO A 186 2.72 4.08 7.19
N ASN A 187 2.32 2.82 7.34
CA ASN A 187 2.80 1.99 8.43
C ASN A 187 4.31 1.82 8.31
N THR A 188 5.00 1.81 9.45
CA THR A 188 6.44 1.53 9.51
C THR A 188 6.77 0.69 10.75
N PHE A 189 7.91 0.02 10.74
CA PHE A 189 8.22 -1.03 11.68
C PHE A 189 9.63 -0.86 12.27
N GLU A 190 9.79 -1.10 13.57
CA GLU A 190 11.10 -1.30 14.18
C GLU A 190 11.49 -2.77 14.03
N ALA A 191 12.49 -3.05 13.23
CA ALA A 191 12.83 -4.42 12.84
C ALA A 191 14.33 -4.60 12.56
N TYR A 192 14.71 -5.86 12.50
CA TYR A 192 16.04 -6.34 12.11
C TYR A 192 15.83 -7.42 11.07
N GLU A 193 16.33 -7.20 9.87
CA GLU A 193 16.15 -8.15 8.78
C GLU A 193 17.43 -8.39 7.98
N VAL A 194 17.47 -9.52 7.33
CA VAL A 194 18.38 -9.82 6.23
C VAL A 194 17.54 -10.32 5.06
N GLN A 195 17.81 -9.79 3.88
CA GLN A 195 17.12 -10.18 2.67
C GLN A 195 18.09 -10.35 1.50
N HIS A 196 17.70 -11.24 0.59
CA HIS A 196 18.38 -11.46 -0.68
C HIS A 196 17.43 -11.14 -1.83
N LEU A 197 17.83 -10.21 -2.69
CA LEU A 197 17.06 -9.68 -3.81
C LEU A 197 17.66 -10.15 -5.15
N GLY A 198 17.89 -11.46 -5.27
CA GLY A 198 18.38 -12.06 -6.51
C GLY A 198 17.32 -12.03 -7.61
N GLN A 199 17.74 -12.12 -8.87
CA GLN A 199 16.83 -12.09 -10.03
C GLN A 199 15.84 -13.26 -10.05
N GLN A 200 16.29 -14.49 -9.75
CA GLN A 200 15.46 -15.69 -9.78
C GLN A 200 15.03 -16.15 -8.38
N PHE A 201 15.84 -15.91 -7.37
CA PHE A 201 15.56 -16.36 -6.02
C PHE A 201 15.69 -15.20 -5.06
N ARG A 202 14.64 -14.96 -4.29
CA ARG A 202 14.57 -13.91 -3.27
C ARG A 202 14.19 -14.56 -1.96
N TRP A 203 14.73 -14.07 -0.85
CA TRP A 203 14.34 -14.52 0.47
C TRP A 203 14.51 -13.41 1.51
N ILE A 204 13.78 -13.54 2.59
CA ILE A 204 13.83 -12.64 3.74
C ILE A 204 13.78 -13.47 5.03
N PHE A 205 14.54 -13.02 6.01
CA PHE A 205 14.43 -13.47 7.39
C PHE A 205 14.60 -12.27 8.30
N GLY A 206 13.73 -12.14 9.33
CA GLY A 206 13.78 -11.00 10.22
C GLY A 206 12.92 -11.14 11.47
N HIS A 207 13.07 -10.15 12.33
CA HIS A 207 12.27 -10.01 13.54
C HIS A 207 11.81 -8.55 13.68
N ILE A 208 10.50 -8.36 13.80
CA ILE A 208 9.83 -7.08 13.93
C ILE A 208 9.40 -6.92 15.37
N THR A 209 9.85 -5.89 16.04
CA THR A 209 9.57 -5.64 17.46
C THR A 209 8.36 -4.74 17.66
N LYS A 210 8.23 -3.70 16.82
CA LYS A 210 7.16 -2.71 16.93
C LYS A 210 6.64 -2.29 15.58
N MET A 211 5.44 -1.77 15.56
CA MET A 211 4.79 -1.13 14.43
C MET A 211 4.30 0.26 14.81
N LYS A 212 4.39 1.19 13.88
CA LYS A 212 3.70 2.47 13.90
C LYS A 212 2.58 2.41 12.87
N GLU A 213 1.35 2.58 13.31
CA GLU A 213 0.20 2.66 12.43
C GLU A 213 0.16 3.97 11.64
N ARG A 214 -0.58 4.01 10.54
CA ARG A 214 -0.65 5.15 9.61
C ARG A 214 -1.24 6.44 10.22
N ASP A 215 -1.99 6.35 11.30
CA ASP A 215 -2.65 7.44 12.03
C ASP A 215 -2.07 7.63 13.44
N SER A 216 -0.84 7.19 13.65
CA SER A 216 -0.10 7.31 14.90
C SER A 216 1.33 7.80 14.67
N GLU A 217 1.92 8.42 15.71
CA GLU A 217 3.34 8.76 15.79
C GLU A 217 4.13 7.72 16.61
N GLU A 218 3.43 6.86 17.33
CA GLU A 218 4.01 5.94 18.30
C GLU A 218 4.32 4.57 17.68
N PHE A 219 5.48 4.03 18.05
CA PHE A 219 5.88 2.65 17.75
C PHE A 219 5.47 1.73 18.89
N VAL A 220 4.45 0.93 18.66
CA VAL A 220 3.81 0.04 19.63
C VAL A 220 4.26 -1.40 19.39
N PRO A 221 4.48 -2.25 20.42
CA PRO A 221 4.83 -3.66 20.25
C PRO A 221 3.85 -4.42 19.35
N MET A 222 4.37 -5.37 18.54
CA MET A 222 3.54 -6.13 17.62
C MET A 222 2.41 -6.89 18.32
N GLY A 223 2.67 -7.43 19.52
CA GLY A 223 1.65 -8.12 20.29
C GLY A 223 0.50 -7.22 20.74
N GLU A 224 0.80 -5.99 21.11
CA GLU A 224 -0.21 -4.99 21.48
C GLU A 224 -1.04 -4.54 20.26
N ILE A 225 -0.38 -4.29 19.12
CA ILE A 225 -1.07 -4.01 17.83
C ILE A 225 -1.99 -5.17 17.43
N ALA A 226 -1.60 -6.40 17.72
CA ALA A 226 -2.42 -7.59 17.45
C ALA A 226 -3.63 -7.75 18.38
N GLY A 227 -3.84 -6.88 19.34
CA GLY A 227 -4.99 -6.89 20.23
C GLY A 227 -4.73 -7.53 21.59
N ALA A 228 -3.46 -7.71 22.02
CA ALA A 228 -3.08 -8.18 23.34
C ALA A 228 -2.46 -7.03 24.18
N PRO A 229 -3.24 -6.25 24.96
CA PRO A 229 -2.77 -5.07 25.66
C PRO A 229 -1.59 -5.37 26.60
N GLY A 230 -0.52 -4.56 26.50
CA GLY A 230 0.71 -4.73 27.31
C GLY A 230 1.60 -5.89 26.88
N ASP A 231 1.30 -6.56 25.78
CA ASP A 231 2.14 -7.62 25.24
C ASP A 231 3.29 -7.06 24.40
N ASN A 232 4.52 -7.38 24.80
CA ASN A 232 5.74 -6.94 24.12
C ASN A 232 6.27 -7.95 23.08
N SER A 233 5.48 -8.96 22.70
CA SER A 233 5.89 -9.93 21.68
C SER A 233 6.16 -9.27 20.34
N GLY A 234 7.25 -9.67 19.70
CA GLY A 234 7.53 -9.31 18.30
C GLY A 234 7.08 -10.41 17.35
N THR A 235 7.16 -10.12 16.05
CA THR A 235 6.83 -11.05 14.98
C THR A 235 8.08 -11.48 14.24
N THR A 236 8.34 -12.80 14.20
CA THR A 236 9.42 -13.38 13.39
C THR A 236 8.90 -13.72 11.99
N ILE A 237 9.65 -13.34 10.96
CA ILE A 237 9.30 -13.57 9.57
C ILE A 237 10.34 -14.42 8.87
N ALA A 238 9.91 -15.32 7.99
CA ALA A 238 10.76 -16.09 7.11
C ALA A 238 10.01 -16.37 5.81
N GLY A 239 10.59 -15.98 4.67
CA GLY A 239 9.93 -16.14 3.37
C GLY A 239 10.91 -16.28 2.23
N ALA A 240 10.42 -16.88 1.13
CA ALA A 240 11.18 -17.00 -0.11
C ALA A 240 10.25 -16.94 -1.31
N ARG A 241 10.80 -16.46 -2.45
CA ARG A 241 10.13 -16.42 -3.74
C ARG A 241 11.09 -16.89 -4.84
N TYR A 242 10.61 -17.76 -5.69
CA TYR A 242 11.29 -18.20 -6.91
C TYR A 242 10.59 -17.60 -8.14
N ILE A 243 11.35 -16.91 -8.99
CA ILE A 243 10.88 -16.27 -10.22
C ILE A 243 11.33 -17.11 -11.41
N PHE A 244 10.42 -17.43 -12.31
CA PHE A 244 10.67 -18.28 -13.48
C PHE A 244 9.92 -17.80 -14.72
N GLY A 245 10.46 -18.11 -15.89
CA GLY A 245 9.85 -17.74 -17.18
C GLY A 245 9.63 -16.24 -17.30
N ASN A 246 8.47 -15.84 -17.81
CA ASN A 246 8.08 -14.44 -18.03
C ASN A 246 7.56 -13.79 -16.73
N GLU A 247 8.42 -13.63 -15.72
CA GLU A 247 8.05 -13.08 -14.41
C GLU A 247 6.96 -13.88 -13.65
N SER A 248 6.79 -15.14 -13.99
CA SER A 248 5.99 -16.07 -13.19
C SER A 248 6.72 -16.36 -11.88
N SER A 249 5.99 -16.55 -10.78
CA SER A 249 6.64 -16.75 -9.48
C SER A 249 5.86 -17.68 -8.58
N LEU A 250 6.59 -18.37 -7.69
CA LEU A 250 6.06 -19.10 -6.55
C LEU A 250 6.72 -18.56 -5.30
N GLY A 251 5.92 -18.11 -4.34
CA GLY A 251 6.40 -17.55 -3.07
C GLY A 251 5.69 -18.15 -1.88
N ALA A 252 6.37 -18.15 -0.73
CA ALA A 252 5.80 -18.48 0.57
C ALA A 252 6.46 -17.67 1.67
N ILE A 253 5.67 -17.32 2.71
CA ILE A 253 6.15 -16.62 3.89
C ILE A 253 5.40 -17.12 5.12
N VAL A 254 6.13 -17.22 6.24
CA VAL A 254 5.59 -17.49 7.57
C VAL A 254 5.88 -16.29 8.46
N GLN A 255 4.87 -15.91 9.23
CA GLN A 255 4.91 -14.81 10.21
C GLN A 255 4.42 -15.37 11.54
N HIS A 256 5.28 -15.34 12.56
CA HIS A 256 5.00 -15.94 13.87
C HIS A 256 5.09 -14.88 14.96
N THR A 257 3.98 -14.58 15.60
CA THR A 257 3.90 -13.74 16.80
C THR A 257 3.64 -14.65 18.00
N SER A 258 4.63 -14.77 18.90
CA SER A 258 4.57 -15.72 20.01
C SER A 258 3.39 -15.45 20.95
N ASP A 259 2.73 -16.51 21.41
CA ASP A 259 1.57 -16.48 22.31
C ASP A 259 0.29 -15.84 21.70
N LEU A 260 0.29 -15.51 20.41
CA LEU A 260 -0.85 -14.94 19.71
C LEU A 260 -1.26 -15.82 18.52
N PHE A 261 -0.59 -15.67 17.38
CA PHE A 261 -0.94 -16.43 16.18
C PHE A 261 0.24 -16.56 15.20
N THR A 262 0.08 -17.48 14.29
CA THR A 262 0.98 -17.70 13.15
C THR A 262 0.19 -17.57 11.86
N THR A 263 0.75 -16.87 10.87
CA THR A 263 0.24 -16.80 9.50
C THR A 263 1.22 -17.46 8.55
N ALA A 264 0.76 -18.42 7.75
CA ALA A 264 1.50 -18.99 6.64
C ALA A 264 0.78 -18.64 5.34
N TYR A 265 1.48 -17.96 4.43
CA TYR A 265 0.96 -17.55 3.14
C TYR A 265 1.77 -18.14 2.00
N SER A 266 1.10 -18.56 0.93
CA SER A 266 1.74 -18.98 -0.32
C SER A 266 0.98 -18.46 -1.53
N GLU A 267 1.73 -18.13 -2.59
CA GLU A 267 1.17 -17.59 -3.82
C GLU A 267 1.92 -18.13 -5.04
N LEU A 268 1.16 -18.54 -6.05
CA LEU A 268 1.64 -18.85 -7.39
C LEU A 268 1.10 -17.81 -8.37
N ILE A 269 1.98 -17.16 -9.13
CA ILE A 269 1.62 -16.29 -10.25
C ILE A 269 2.20 -16.89 -11.53
N TYR A 270 1.36 -17.03 -12.54
CA TYR A 270 1.75 -17.43 -13.88
C TYR A 270 1.41 -16.33 -14.87
N LYS A 271 2.43 -15.81 -15.57
CA LYS A 271 2.28 -14.76 -16.59
C LYS A 271 2.69 -15.29 -17.95
N ARG A 272 1.94 -14.95 -18.98
CA ARG A 272 2.24 -15.31 -20.37
C ARG A 272 1.87 -14.21 -21.33
N THR A 273 2.85 -13.71 -22.07
CA THR A 273 2.63 -12.87 -23.25
C THR A 273 2.20 -13.80 -24.40
N ILE A 274 1.04 -13.56 -24.99
CA ILE A 274 0.49 -14.34 -26.12
C ILE A 274 0.89 -13.68 -27.44
N SER A 275 0.82 -12.35 -27.50
CA SER A 275 1.26 -11.51 -28.63
C SER A 275 1.57 -10.10 -28.12
N GLU A 276 1.96 -9.18 -29.01
CA GLU A 276 2.22 -7.75 -28.65
C GLU A 276 1.02 -7.07 -27.98
N ASP A 277 -0.21 -7.48 -28.33
CA ASP A 277 -1.44 -6.89 -27.79
C ASP A 277 -2.08 -7.73 -26.67
N TRP A 278 -1.74 -9.02 -26.54
CA TRP A 278 -2.44 -9.95 -25.64
C TRP A 278 -1.52 -10.56 -24.59
N GLY A 279 -1.95 -10.47 -23.34
CA GLY A 279 -1.32 -11.15 -22.20
C GLY A 279 -2.34 -11.91 -21.36
N LEU A 280 -1.88 -12.96 -20.70
CA LEU A 280 -2.65 -13.78 -19.76
C LEU A 280 -1.91 -13.87 -18.44
N GLN A 281 -2.64 -13.73 -17.34
CA GLN A 281 -2.15 -14.01 -15.99
C GLN A 281 -3.11 -14.92 -15.26
N GLY A 282 -2.58 -15.93 -14.57
CA GLY A 282 -3.29 -16.74 -13.59
C GLY A 282 -2.59 -16.63 -12.26
N ALA A 283 -3.34 -16.59 -11.15
CA ALA A 283 -2.77 -16.63 -9.82
C ALA A 283 -3.60 -17.50 -8.88
N ALA A 284 -2.93 -18.14 -7.93
CA ALA A 284 -3.52 -18.89 -6.84
C ALA A 284 -2.85 -18.51 -5.54
N GLN A 285 -3.60 -18.32 -4.46
CA GLN A 285 -3.08 -18.02 -3.13
C GLN A 285 -3.73 -18.90 -2.08
N ILE A 286 -3.02 -19.09 -0.98
CA ILE A 286 -3.53 -19.71 0.23
C ILE A 286 -2.91 -19.04 1.45
N THR A 287 -3.74 -18.74 2.43
CA THR A 287 -3.36 -18.31 3.78
C THR A 287 -3.89 -19.32 4.77
N ASN A 288 -3.05 -19.73 5.71
CA ASN A 288 -3.49 -20.43 6.91
C ASN A 288 -3.10 -19.58 8.12
N GLN A 289 -4.01 -19.42 9.06
CA GLN A 289 -3.77 -18.74 10.33
C GLN A 289 -4.26 -19.60 11.49
N TRP A 290 -3.46 -19.68 12.54
CA TRP A 290 -3.82 -20.38 13.76
C TRP A 290 -3.22 -19.69 14.98
N SER A 291 -3.97 -19.73 16.09
CA SER A 291 -3.50 -19.29 17.40
C SER A 291 -2.31 -20.15 17.87
N ASN A 292 -1.46 -19.59 18.72
CA ASN A 292 -0.32 -20.31 19.26
C ASN A 292 -0.01 -19.90 20.71
N GLY A 293 0.71 -20.80 21.43
CA GLY A 293 1.21 -20.56 22.77
C GLY A 293 0.09 -20.33 23.78
N ARG A 294 0.01 -19.13 24.37
CA ARG A 294 -1.00 -18.76 25.38
C ARG A 294 -2.30 -18.22 24.79
N GLU A 295 -2.41 -18.11 23.45
CA GLU A 295 -3.62 -17.73 22.73
C GLU A 295 -4.26 -16.44 23.25
N LYS A 296 -3.44 -15.39 23.47
CA LYS A 296 -3.86 -14.16 24.17
C LYS A 296 -4.97 -13.39 23.47
N ILE A 297 -5.22 -13.65 22.18
CA ILE A 297 -6.30 -13.05 21.40
C ILE A 297 -7.42 -14.06 21.07
N GLY A 298 -7.43 -15.21 21.76
CA GLY A 298 -8.38 -16.30 21.57
C GLY A 298 -7.83 -17.46 20.75
N ASP A 299 -8.49 -18.61 20.87
CA ASP A 299 -8.21 -19.81 20.09
C ASP A 299 -8.93 -19.71 18.74
N PHE A 300 -8.20 -19.88 17.65
CA PHE A 300 -8.75 -19.95 16.30
C PHE A 300 -7.81 -20.71 15.35
N ASP A 301 -8.41 -21.32 14.36
CA ASP A 301 -7.75 -21.93 13.20
C ASP A 301 -8.59 -21.62 11.98
N THR A 302 -8.01 -20.98 10.97
CA THR A 302 -8.72 -20.58 9.77
C THR A 302 -7.81 -20.57 8.55
N TYR A 303 -8.43 -20.55 7.39
CA TYR A 303 -7.74 -20.40 6.11
C TYR A 303 -8.47 -19.41 5.21
N SER A 304 -7.77 -18.93 4.20
CA SER A 304 -8.38 -18.30 3.03
C SER A 304 -7.60 -18.73 1.79
N TRP A 305 -8.30 -19.15 0.75
CA TRP A 305 -7.67 -19.43 -0.53
C TRP A 305 -8.37 -18.69 -1.66
N GLY A 306 -7.67 -18.44 -2.75
CA GLY A 306 -8.22 -17.71 -3.86
C GLY A 306 -7.58 -18.06 -5.19
N LEU A 307 -8.36 -17.84 -6.25
CA LEU A 307 -7.94 -17.94 -7.65
C LEU A 307 -8.22 -16.60 -8.35
N ARG A 308 -7.33 -16.21 -9.25
CA ARG A 308 -7.50 -15.02 -10.08
C ARG A 308 -7.03 -15.29 -11.50
N GLY A 309 -7.82 -14.86 -12.49
CA GLY A 309 -7.44 -14.81 -13.90
C GLY A 309 -7.49 -13.36 -14.39
N ALA A 310 -6.54 -12.97 -15.25
CA ALA A 310 -6.56 -11.70 -15.93
C ALA A 310 -6.19 -11.85 -17.40
N LEU A 311 -6.90 -11.13 -18.27
CA LEU A 311 -6.67 -11.08 -19.71
C LEU A 311 -6.41 -9.62 -20.09
N SER A 312 -5.23 -9.34 -20.65
CA SER A 312 -4.87 -8.00 -21.11
C SER A 312 -4.97 -7.87 -22.62
N PHE A 313 -5.47 -6.73 -23.09
CA PHE A 313 -5.55 -6.37 -24.51
C PHE A 313 -5.45 -4.86 -24.68
N ARG A 314 -4.38 -4.37 -25.34
CA ARG A 314 -4.17 -2.95 -25.70
C ARG A 314 -4.38 -1.98 -24.56
N GLY A 315 -3.83 -2.29 -23.38
CA GLY A 315 -3.99 -1.45 -22.18
C GLY A 315 -5.30 -1.66 -21.41
N ALA A 316 -6.22 -2.49 -21.91
CA ALA A 316 -7.35 -3.01 -21.14
C ALA A 316 -6.94 -4.29 -20.39
N VAL A 317 -7.43 -4.47 -19.15
CA VAL A 317 -7.27 -5.72 -18.39
C VAL A 317 -8.62 -6.11 -17.80
N LEU A 318 -9.13 -7.27 -18.22
CA LEU A 318 -10.29 -7.91 -17.61
C LEU A 318 -9.79 -8.90 -16.55
N THR A 319 -10.29 -8.77 -15.33
CA THR A 319 -9.91 -9.64 -14.19
C THR A 319 -11.15 -10.33 -13.64
N ALA A 320 -11.02 -11.61 -13.30
CA ALA A 320 -12.00 -12.35 -12.50
C ALA A 320 -11.27 -13.03 -11.34
N ALA A 321 -11.88 -13.02 -10.14
CA ALA A 321 -11.32 -13.65 -8.96
C ALA A 321 -12.39 -14.30 -8.11
N TYR A 322 -11.97 -15.30 -7.33
CA TYR A 322 -12.76 -15.98 -6.31
C TYR A 322 -11.89 -16.20 -5.09
N THR A 323 -12.47 -16.03 -3.89
CA THR A 323 -11.88 -16.42 -2.61
C THR A 323 -12.90 -17.15 -1.74
N ASN A 324 -12.40 -18.01 -0.88
CA ASN A 324 -13.18 -18.67 0.17
C ASN A 324 -12.40 -18.60 1.48
N THR A 325 -13.06 -18.22 2.55
CA THR A 325 -12.51 -18.10 3.90
C THR A 325 -13.10 -19.18 4.80
N GLY A 326 -12.30 -19.74 5.71
CA GLY A 326 -12.70 -20.76 6.67
C GLY A 326 -13.52 -20.21 7.83
N ASP A 327 -13.53 -20.95 8.95
CA ASP A 327 -14.48 -20.75 10.06
C ASP A 327 -14.29 -19.44 10.84
N PHE A 328 -13.13 -18.77 10.69
CA PHE A 328 -12.87 -17.46 11.31
C PHE A 328 -12.41 -16.45 10.26
N GLU A 329 -12.69 -15.17 10.53
CA GLU A 329 -12.14 -14.06 9.75
C GLU A 329 -10.63 -14.02 9.83
N ILE A 330 -9.97 -13.69 8.73
CA ILE A 330 -8.50 -13.56 8.67
C ILE A 330 -8.05 -12.35 9.50
N GLN A 331 -7.13 -12.55 10.43
CA GLN A 331 -6.53 -11.51 11.24
C GLN A 331 -5.47 -10.72 10.46
N LYS A 332 -5.58 -9.37 10.45
CA LYS A 332 -4.73 -8.47 9.63
C LYS A 332 -4.21 -7.26 10.41
N PRO A 333 -3.70 -7.42 11.64
CA PRO A 333 -3.35 -6.27 12.46
C PRO A 333 -2.16 -5.48 11.92
N PHE A 334 -1.31 -6.07 11.09
CA PHE A 334 -0.03 -5.47 10.68
C PHE A 334 -0.03 -4.92 9.27
N GLY A 335 -1.20 -4.85 8.61
CA GLY A 335 -1.31 -4.28 7.27
C GLY A 335 -2.44 -4.89 6.44
N GLY A 336 -2.49 -4.51 5.16
CA GLY A 336 -3.51 -4.97 4.24
C GLY A 336 -3.47 -6.46 3.93
N THR A 337 -4.58 -6.96 3.42
CA THR A 337 -4.73 -8.35 3.02
C THR A 337 -4.33 -8.55 1.55
N PRO A 338 -3.68 -9.66 1.20
CA PRO A 338 -3.46 -10.03 -0.19
C PRO A 338 -4.68 -10.69 -0.86
N GLY A 339 -5.87 -10.68 -0.25
CA GLY A 339 -7.08 -11.31 -0.78
C GLY A 339 -7.44 -10.83 -2.18
N PHE A 340 -7.61 -11.75 -3.15
CA PHE A 340 -7.90 -11.40 -4.54
C PHE A 340 -9.27 -10.74 -4.73
N THR A 341 -10.15 -10.83 -3.76
CA THR A 341 -11.47 -10.19 -3.75
C THR A 341 -11.55 -8.97 -2.85
N SER A 342 -10.47 -8.64 -2.11
CA SER A 342 -10.40 -7.41 -1.30
C SER A 342 -10.67 -6.17 -2.15
N SER A 343 -11.55 -5.27 -1.70
CA SER A 343 -11.97 -4.09 -2.42
C SER A 343 -11.60 -2.80 -1.68
N MET A 344 -12.19 -1.67 -2.03
CA MET A 344 -11.79 -0.38 -1.46
C MET A 344 -12.28 -0.18 -0.02
N ILE A 345 -13.45 -0.75 0.30
CA ILE A 345 -14.10 -0.61 1.60
C ILE A 345 -14.00 -1.92 2.39
N PHE A 346 -14.32 -3.05 1.76
CA PHE A 346 -14.39 -4.36 2.39
C PHE A 346 -13.36 -5.35 1.82
N ASP A 347 -12.85 -6.22 2.69
CA ASP A 347 -11.86 -7.23 2.31
C ASP A 347 -12.49 -8.52 1.79
N PHE A 348 -13.78 -8.77 2.07
CA PHE A 348 -14.50 -9.96 1.64
C PHE A 348 -13.83 -11.26 2.10
N ASP A 349 -13.47 -11.33 3.36
CA ASP A 349 -12.80 -12.47 4.01
C ASP A 349 -13.35 -12.76 5.41
N ARG A 350 -14.65 -12.47 5.62
CA ARG A 350 -15.37 -12.84 6.85
C ARG A 350 -15.42 -14.38 6.99
N ALA A 351 -15.69 -14.86 8.18
CA ALA A 351 -15.83 -16.29 8.44
C ALA A 351 -16.84 -16.94 7.46
N ASN A 352 -16.47 -18.06 6.87
CA ASN A 352 -17.23 -18.85 5.87
C ASN A 352 -17.61 -18.09 4.58
N GLU A 353 -17.02 -16.92 4.32
CA GLU A 353 -17.37 -16.11 3.15
C GLU A 353 -16.82 -16.68 1.85
N ASP A 354 -17.70 -16.81 0.85
CA ASP A 354 -17.39 -17.02 -0.55
C ASP A 354 -17.47 -15.68 -1.28
N ALA A 355 -16.39 -15.22 -1.87
CA ALA A 355 -16.37 -13.93 -2.56
C ALA A 355 -15.98 -14.06 -4.03
N TYR A 356 -16.60 -13.25 -4.87
CA TYR A 356 -16.41 -13.20 -6.32
C TYR A 356 -16.13 -11.77 -6.75
N ARG A 357 -15.15 -11.57 -7.62
CA ARG A 357 -14.85 -10.27 -8.19
C ARG A 357 -14.78 -10.34 -9.71
N ILE A 358 -15.27 -9.29 -10.35
CA ILE A 358 -14.97 -8.94 -11.74
C ILE A 358 -14.43 -7.51 -11.76
N GLY A 359 -13.42 -7.25 -12.58
CA GLY A 359 -12.82 -5.94 -12.72
C GLY A 359 -12.39 -5.67 -14.15
N LEU A 360 -12.48 -4.39 -14.54
CA LEU A 360 -11.96 -3.89 -15.79
C LEU A 360 -11.08 -2.68 -15.49
N SER A 361 -9.86 -2.70 -16.01
CA SER A 361 -8.99 -1.52 -16.01
C SER A 361 -8.60 -1.15 -17.45
N GLN A 362 -8.39 0.14 -17.69
CA GLN A 362 -7.94 0.66 -18.98
C GLN A 362 -6.87 1.73 -18.77
N ASN A 363 -5.69 1.48 -19.35
CA ASN A 363 -4.67 2.51 -19.55
C ASN A 363 -4.92 3.21 -20.90
N PHE A 364 -4.99 4.53 -20.88
CA PHE A 364 -5.36 5.32 -22.08
C PHE A 364 -4.16 5.85 -22.87
N ALA A 365 -2.93 5.44 -22.56
CA ALA A 365 -1.74 5.90 -23.27
C ALA A 365 -1.81 5.64 -24.79
N LYS A 366 -2.27 4.45 -25.19
CA LYS A 366 -2.48 4.09 -26.61
C LYS A 366 -3.60 4.87 -27.29
N TYR A 367 -4.41 5.61 -26.53
CA TYR A 367 -5.52 6.45 -27.04
C TYR A 367 -5.19 7.95 -26.99
N GLY A 368 -3.91 8.30 -26.80
CA GLY A 368 -3.44 9.69 -26.77
C GLY A 368 -3.58 10.40 -25.42
N LEU A 369 -3.86 9.68 -24.34
CA LEU A 369 -3.95 10.19 -22.97
C LEU A 369 -2.94 9.47 -22.06
N PRO A 370 -1.62 9.68 -22.27
CA PRO A 370 -0.59 9.04 -21.43
C PRO A 370 -0.74 9.47 -19.97
N GLY A 371 -0.48 8.51 -19.06
CA GLY A 371 -0.64 8.75 -17.63
C GLY A 371 -2.07 8.75 -17.11
N THR A 372 -3.08 8.45 -17.96
CA THR A 372 -4.48 8.34 -17.56
C THR A 372 -4.90 6.88 -17.49
N SER A 373 -5.55 6.47 -16.40
CA SER A 373 -6.16 5.14 -16.28
C SER A 373 -7.50 5.18 -15.54
N LEU A 374 -8.34 4.19 -15.79
CA LEU A 374 -9.62 3.97 -15.12
C LEU A 374 -9.71 2.51 -14.70
N ILE A 375 -10.17 2.27 -13.47
CA ILE A 375 -10.40 0.94 -12.92
C ILE A 375 -11.82 0.90 -12.38
N VAL A 376 -12.58 -0.13 -12.77
CA VAL A 376 -13.92 -0.41 -12.24
C VAL A 376 -13.93 -1.85 -11.74
N ARG A 377 -14.43 -2.08 -10.53
CA ARG A 377 -14.53 -3.40 -9.91
C ARG A 377 -15.90 -3.58 -9.29
N TYR A 378 -16.40 -4.80 -9.38
CA TYR A 378 -17.54 -5.26 -8.61
C TYR A 378 -17.14 -6.52 -7.85
N THR A 379 -17.39 -6.53 -6.56
CA THR A 379 -17.13 -7.69 -5.67
C THR A 379 -18.41 -8.05 -4.95
N LYS A 380 -18.66 -9.34 -4.78
CA LYS A 380 -19.82 -9.86 -4.03
C LYS A 380 -19.35 -10.98 -3.10
N GLY A 381 -19.73 -10.87 -1.80
CA GLY A 381 -19.53 -11.88 -0.76
C GLY A 381 -20.84 -12.52 -0.34
N ARG A 382 -20.81 -13.82 -0.07
CA ARG A 382 -21.95 -14.65 0.33
C ARG A 382 -21.56 -15.61 1.42
N ASN A 383 -22.57 -16.18 2.09
CA ASN A 383 -22.44 -17.27 3.07
C ASN A 383 -21.69 -16.89 4.36
N ALA A 384 -21.34 -15.61 4.55
CA ALA A 384 -20.62 -15.19 5.74
C ALA A 384 -21.43 -15.47 7.03
N VAL A 385 -20.71 -15.80 8.09
CA VAL A 385 -21.28 -15.97 9.43
C VAL A 385 -20.57 -15.04 10.43
N SER A 386 -21.26 -14.75 11.54
CA SER A 386 -20.67 -14.06 12.68
C SER A 386 -19.89 -15.05 13.57
N ASN A 387 -19.15 -14.55 14.54
CA ASN A 387 -18.32 -15.37 15.44
C ASN A 387 -19.13 -16.39 16.27
N ASP A 388 -20.43 -16.19 16.43
CA ASP A 388 -21.36 -17.13 17.09
C ASP A 388 -22.07 -18.08 16.08
N GLY A 389 -21.66 -18.04 14.81
CA GLY A 389 -22.17 -18.92 13.75
C GLY A 389 -23.49 -18.46 13.14
N ALA A 390 -24.03 -17.28 13.49
CA ALA A 390 -25.26 -16.78 12.88
C ALA A 390 -25.01 -16.29 11.43
N PRO A 391 -25.91 -16.60 10.47
CA PRO A 391 -25.78 -16.11 9.11
C PRO A 391 -25.75 -14.59 9.04
N LEU A 392 -24.79 -14.03 8.31
CA LEU A 392 -24.70 -12.61 7.97
C LEU A 392 -25.33 -12.35 6.59
N ALA A 393 -25.77 -11.12 6.37
CA ALA A 393 -26.23 -10.71 5.06
C ALA A 393 -25.09 -10.81 4.01
N ASP A 394 -25.48 -11.13 2.78
CA ASP A 394 -24.61 -10.96 1.62
C ASP A 394 -24.06 -9.53 1.59
N SER A 395 -22.90 -9.35 1.02
CA SER A 395 -22.32 -8.02 0.81
C SER A 395 -21.91 -7.85 -0.62
N ASP A 396 -21.98 -6.63 -1.13
CA ASP A 396 -21.35 -6.29 -2.41
C ASP A 396 -20.73 -4.90 -2.39
N GLU A 397 -19.82 -4.66 -3.33
CA GLU A 397 -19.15 -3.38 -3.48
C GLU A 397 -18.85 -3.11 -4.94
N ILE A 398 -19.20 -1.91 -5.40
CA ILE A 398 -18.69 -1.34 -6.62
C ILE A 398 -17.62 -0.30 -6.28
N ALA A 399 -16.44 -0.39 -6.89
CA ALA A 399 -15.34 0.55 -6.71
C ALA A 399 -14.84 1.07 -8.04
N ILE A 400 -14.62 2.39 -8.12
CA ILE A 400 -14.13 3.10 -9.30
C ILE A 400 -12.91 3.90 -8.88
N THR A 401 -11.81 3.77 -9.64
CA THR A 401 -10.59 4.57 -9.44
C THR A 401 -10.19 5.17 -10.77
N ALA A 402 -9.96 6.48 -10.81
CA ALA A 402 -9.42 7.20 -11.94
C ALA A 402 -8.09 7.84 -11.55
N ASP A 403 -7.06 7.62 -12.34
CA ASP A 403 -5.73 8.18 -12.16
C ASP A 403 -5.36 9.10 -13.33
N PHE A 404 -4.70 10.20 -12.99
CA PHE A 404 -4.04 11.09 -13.93
C PHE A 404 -2.62 11.39 -13.45
N ARG A 405 -1.61 10.84 -14.13
CA ARG A 405 -0.19 10.96 -13.79
C ARG A 405 0.61 11.32 -15.05
N PRO A 406 0.56 12.58 -15.50
CA PRO A 406 1.22 13.02 -16.73
C PRO A 406 2.75 12.91 -16.59
N GLN A 407 3.37 12.30 -17.59
CA GLN A 407 4.82 12.11 -17.62
C GLN A 407 5.56 13.30 -18.22
N GLU A 408 4.83 14.21 -18.90
CA GLU A 408 5.39 15.36 -19.63
C GLU A 408 4.54 16.62 -19.43
N GLY A 409 5.06 17.76 -19.87
CA GLY A 409 4.38 19.04 -19.82
C GLY A 409 4.38 19.70 -18.44
N ILE A 410 3.55 20.74 -18.29
CA ILE A 410 3.50 21.59 -17.07
C ILE A 410 2.95 20.86 -15.84
N PHE A 411 2.26 19.75 -16.02
CA PHE A 411 1.70 18.93 -14.94
C PHE A 411 2.57 17.74 -14.56
N LYS A 412 3.79 17.62 -15.12
CA LYS A 412 4.73 16.57 -14.78
C LYS A 412 5.04 16.58 -13.27
N GLY A 413 5.04 15.38 -12.65
CA GLY A 413 5.24 15.22 -11.20
C GLY A 413 3.95 15.27 -10.39
N ILE A 414 2.83 15.66 -10.99
CA ILE A 414 1.51 15.56 -10.36
C ILE A 414 0.97 14.15 -10.57
N TRP A 415 0.37 13.61 -9.52
CA TRP A 415 -0.48 12.44 -9.57
C TRP A 415 -1.81 12.77 -8.89
N LEU A 416 -2.86 12.87 -9.68
CA LEU A 416 -4.23 13.04 -9.21
C LEU A 416 -4.94 11.69 -9.28
N ARG A 417 -5.54 11.27 -8.16
CA ARG A 417 -6.36 10.07 -8.04
C ARG A 417 -7.72 10.42 -7.48
N VAL A 418 -8.77 9.96 -8.13
CA VAL A 418 -10.15 10.05 -7.63
C VAL A 418 -10.67 8.64 -7.45
N ARG A 419 -11.24 8.36 -6.27
CA ARG A 419 -11.79 7.04 -5.94
C ARG A 419 -13.21 7.19 -5.41
N TYR A 420 -14.09 6.35 -5.89
CA TYR A 420 -15.44 6.19 -5.39
C TYR A 420 -15.72 4.73 -5.14
N ALA A 421 -16.38 4.41 -4.03
CA ALA A 421 -16.93 3.10 -3.79
C ALA A 421 -18.26 3.18 -3.05
N GLU A 422 -19.14 2.25 -3.37
CA GLU A 422 -20.41 2.04 -2.70
C GLU A 422 -20.53 0.55 -2.37
N ALA A 423 -20.85 0.25 -1.13
CA ALA A 423 -20.89 -1.10 -0.59
C ALA A 423 -22.17 -1.31 0.24
N ASP A 424 -22.85 -2.42 -0.03
CA ASP A 424 -24.05 -2.89 0.66
C ASP A 424 -23.69 -4.06 1.60
N ARG A 425 -24.21 -4.05 2.81
CA ARG A 425 -24.13 -5.13 3.79
C ARG A 425 -25.50 -5.54 4.37
N GLY A 426 -26.57 -5.24 3.65
CA GLY A 426 -27.93 -5.66 3.98
C GLY A 426 -28.64 -4.77 4.99
N SER A 427 -28.07 -3.65 5.44
CA SER A 427 -28.79 -2.61 6.18
C SER A 427 -28.18 -1.22 5.92
N PRO A 428 -29.02 -0.16 5.91
CA PRO A 428 -28.54 1.21 5.67
C PRO A 428 -27.45 1.67 6.65
N GLU A 429 -27.44 1.16 7.88
CA GLU A 429 -26.45 1.48 8.90
C GLU A 429 -25.10 0.79 8.62
N ALA A 430 -25.15 -0.41 7.99
CA ALA A 430 -23.96 -1.19 7.62
C ALA A 430 -23.42 -0.82 6.25
N ASP A 431 -24.22 -0.21 5.38
CA ASP A 431 -23.82 0.25 4.06
C ASP A 431 -22.78 1.35 4.16
N ARG A 432 -21.91 1.43 3.17
CA ARG A 432 -20.81 2.40 3.13
C ARG A 432 -20.71 3.02 1.75
N ARG A 433 -20.39 4.32 1.74
CA ARG A 433 -20.02 5.06 0.54
C ARG A 433 -18.75 5.86 0.82
N ASP A 434 -17.74 5.68 0.02
CA ASP A 434 -16.48 6.41 0.10
C ASP A 434 -16.28 7.28 -1.14
N LEU A 435 -15.88 8.54 -0.92
CA LEU A 435 -15.36 9.42 -1.95
C LEU A 435 -13.98 9.94 -1.50
N ARG A 436 -12.98 9.84 -2.38
CA ARG A 436 -11.61 10.22 -2.08
C ARG A 436 -10.99 10.98 -3.23
N PHE A 437 -10.40 12.16 -2.94
CA PHE A 437 -9.58 12.93 -3.87
C PHE A 437 -8.17 12.99 -3.32
N ILE A 438 -7.19 12.56 -4.11
CA ILE A 438 -5.80 12.46 -3.69
C ILE A 438 -4.95 13.18 -4.73
N LEU A 439 -4.24 14.22 -4.29
CA LEU A 439 -3.26 14.93 -5.10
C LEU A 439 -1.88 14.70 -4.48
N ASN A 440 -0.96 14.13 -5.26
CA ASN A 440 0.43 13.99 -4.88
C ASN A 440 1.29 14.83 -5.82
N TYR A 441 2.34 15.42 -5.27
CA TYR A 441 3.39 16.09 -6.02
C TYR A 441 4.74 15.71 -5.44
N SER A 442 5.60 15.10 -6.26
CA SER A 442 6.92 14.63 -5.84
C SER A 442 8.01 15.58 -6.30
N VAL A 443 8.93 15.86 -5.41
CA VAL A 443 10.04 16.80 -5.57
C VAL A 443 11.32 16.14 -5.10
N ALA A 444 12.43 16.19 -5.86
CA ALA A 444 13.76 15.85 -5.33
C ALA A 444 14.65 17.11 -5.28
N ALA A 445 15.20 17.42 -4.14
CA ALA A 445 16.14 18.54 -4.01
C ALA A 445 17.48 18.22 -4.69
N PHE A 446 17.94 16.98 -4.56
CA PHE A 446 19.06 16.42 -5.30
C PHE A 446 18.94 14.90 -5.34
N GLN A 447 19.52 14.27 -6.36
CA GLN A 447 19.48 12.83 -6.56
C GLN A 447 20.86 12.22 -6.61
N ARG A 448 20.90 10.94 -6.25
CA ARG A 448 22.04 10.05 -6.46
C ARG A 448 22.52 10.10 -7.92
N ARG A 449 23.80 10.01 -8.15
CA ARG A 449 24.38 9.80 -9.48
C ARG A 449 24.36 8.34 -9.86
#